data_65e4e98d7261cf81a2ab9e93b28eae98
#
_entry.id   65e4e98d7261cf81a2ab9e93b28eae98
#
_cell.length_a   1.000
_cell.length_b   1.000
_cell.length_c   1.000
_cell.angle_alpha   90.00
_cell.angle_beta   90.00
_cell.angle_gamma   90.00
#
_symmetry.space_group_name_H-M   'P 1'
#
loop_
_entity.id
_entity.type
_entity.pdbx_description
1 polymer ?
#
loop_
_entity_poly.entity_id
_entity_poly.type
_entity_poly.pdbx_seq_one_letter_code
_entity_poly.pdbx_strand_id
1 'polypeptide(L)'
;TICHTGYRSEDYSDRSFITRMKALGCPDIIFIFGATNDYWAKSPLGEYKYADWSKKDLYSFRPAMAYMLDTMIDYYPNVEIYFLLNDGLGNEITESVRTICKHYQIDCIELKGLDKMSGHPSVKGMKQISEQVKAYMAVHGK
;
A
#
# COMPACT_ATOMS: atom_id res chain seq x y z
N THR A 1 -3.05 -6.26 5.69
CA THR A 1 -1.76 -5.58 5.88
C THR A 1 -0.85 -5.76 4.68
N ILE A 2 0.09 -4.83 4.48
CA ILE A 2 1.16 -4.99 3.49
C ILE A 2 2.17 -6.00 3.99
N CYS A 3 2.65 -5.84 5.22
CA CYS A 3 3.61 -6.77 5.81
C CYS A 3 2.92 -8.00 6.40
N HIS A 4 3.71 -9.05 6.64
CA HIS A 4 3.23 -10.22 7.35
C HIS A 4 2.89 -9.87 8.80
N THR A 5 1.92 -10.58 9.37
CA THR A 5 1.58 -10.50 10.78
C THR A 5 1.91 -11.84 11.46
N GLY A 6 2.74 -11.79 12.51
CA GLY A 6 3.39 -12.98 13.05
C GLY A 6 2.48 -14.09 13.52
N TYR A 7 1.32 -13.78 14.10
CA TYR A 7 0.51 -14.82 14.74
C TYR A 7 -0.40 -15.59 13.78
N ARG A 8 -0.43 -15.23 12.52
CA ARG A 8 -1.32 -15.86 11.53
C ARG A 8 -0.63 -16.76 10.53
N SER A 9 0.68 -16.82 10.59
CA SER A 9 1.47 -17.47 9.56
C SER A 9 1.28 -18.98 9.48
N GLU A 10 0.86 -19.63 10.56
CA GLU A 10 0.74 -21.09 10.61
C GLU A 10 -0.67 -21.60 10.32
N ASP A 11 -1.70 -20.83 10.68
CA ASP A 11 -3.08 -21.30 10.66
C ASP A 11 -3.92 -20.78 9.50
N TYR A 12 -3.40 -19.82 8.75
CA TYR A 12 -4.15 -19.14 7.69
C TYR A 12 -3.34 -19.05 6.42
N SER A 13 -4.04 -19.05 5.33
CA SER A 13 -3.48 -18.46 4.12
C SER A 13 -3.12 -17.01 4.44
N ASP A 14 -1.85 -16.69 4.41
CA ASP A 14 -1.40 -15.34 4.65
C ASP A 14 -2.01 -14.41 3.59
N ARG A 15 -2.73 -13.39 4.06
CA ARG A 15 -3.45 -12.44 3.21
C ARG A 15 -2.73 -11.11 3.06
N SER A 16 -1.48 -11.03 3.50
CA SER A 16 -0.70 -9.81 3.30
C SER A 16 -0.54 -9.49 1.82
N PHE A 17 -0.35 -8.21 1.52
CA PHE A 17 -0.18 -7.77 0.12
C PHE A 17 1.05 -8.43 -0.51
N ILE A 18 2.14 -8.57 0.25
CA ILE A 18 3.38 -9.17 -0.27
C ILE A 18 3.22 -10.66 -0.61
N THR A 19 2.23 -11.33 -0.06
CA THR A 19 1.91 -12.72 -0.42
C THR A 19 1.06 -12.79 -1.68
N ARG A 20 0.17 -11.82 -1.88
CA ARG A 20 -0.81 -11.84 -2.99
C ARG A 20 -0.41 -11.02 -4.21
N MET A 21 0.63 -10.23 -4.11
CA MET A 21 0.97 -9.22 -5.12
C MET A 21 1.23 -9.76 -6.52
N LYS A 22 1.57 -11.04 -6.65
CA LYS A 22 1.84 -11.66 -7.96
C LYS A 22 0.62 -12.31 -8.60
N ALA A 23 -0.56 -12.20 -7.98
CA ALA A 23 -1.77 -12.89 -8.42
C ALA A 23 -2.79 -11.94 -9.06
N LEU A 24 -2.35 -10.87 -9.67
CA LEU A 24 -3.23 -9.85 -10.24
C LEU A 24 -3.57 -10.05 -11.72
N GLY A 25 -3.08 -11.11 -12.32
CA GLY A 25 -3.32 -11.37 -13.75
C GLY A 25 -2.49 -10.45 -14.65
N CYS A 26 -3.12 -9.86 -15.66
CA CYS A 26 -2.46 -8.98 -16.63
C CYS A 26 -3.07 -7.58 -16.60
N PRO A 27 -2.84 -6.79 -15.55
CA PRO A 27 -3.42 -5.46 -15.45
C PRO A 27 -2.68 -4.44 -16.33
N ASP A 28 -3.36 -3.38 -16.72
CA ASP A 28 -2.75 -2.21 -17.33
C ASP A 28 -2.39 -1.17 -16.27
N ILE A 29 -3.21 -1.08 -15.23
CA ILE A 29 -3.03 -0.15 -14.12
C ILE A 29 -3.27 -0.91 -12.82
N ILE A 30 -2.44 -0.65 -11.81
CA ILE A 30 -2.61 -1.19 -10.46
C ILE A 30 -2.81 -0.03 -9.50
N PHE A 31 -3.89 -0.07 -8.73
CA PHE A 31 -4.09 0.82 -7.59
C PHE A 31 -3.90 0.01 -6.31
N ILE A 32 -3.01 0.48 -5.45
CA ILE A 32 -2.75 -0.16 -4.16
C ILE A 32 -3.37 0.71 -3.07
N PHE A 33 -4.40 0.21 -2.42
CA PHE A 33 -5.00 0.88 -1.27
C PHE A 33 -4.58 0.13 0.00
N GLY A 34 -3.50 0.60 0.62
CA GLY A 34 -2.87 -0.10 1.73
C GLY A 34 -2.44 0.83 2.85
N ALA A 35 -1.70 0.28 3.79
CA ALA A 35 -1.19 0.92 5.00
C ALA A 35 -2.24 1.11 6.12
N THR A 36 -3.52 1.16 5.81
CA THR A 36 -4.58 1.34 6.81
C THR A 36 -4.55 0.22 7.86
N ASN A 37 -4.59 -1.02 7.41
CA ASN A 37 -4.59 -2.17 8.33
C ASN A 37 -3.25 -2.33 9.04
N ASP A 38 -2.14 -1.97 8.42
CA ASP A 38 -0.83 -1.96 9.09
C ASP A 38 -0.82 -0.97 10.26
N TYR A 39 -1.39 0.21 10.05
CA TYR A 39 -1.53 1.21 11.10
C TYR A 39 -2.42 0.71 12.25
N TRP A 40 -3.60 0.15 11.92
CA TRP A 40 -4.54 -0.35 12.92
C TRP A 40 -3.98 -1.55 13.69
N ALA A 41 -3.23 -2.42 13.03
CA ALA A 41 -2.58 -3.57 13.65
C ALA A 41 -1.33 -3.19 14.44
N LYS A 42 -0.92 -1.93 14.41
CA LYS A 42 0.32 -1.44 15.04
C LYS A 42 1.53 -2.24 14.58
N SER A 43 1.60 -2.52 13.29
CA SER A 43 2.73 -3.23 12.71
C SER A 43 4.03 -2.47 12.99
N PRO A 44 5.12 -3.15 13.31
CA PRO A 44 6.42 -2.48 13.47
C PRO A 44 6.78 -1.74 12.19
N LEU A 45 7.27 -0.50 12.32
CA LEU A 45 7.67 0.26 11.13
C LEU A 45 8.95 -0.31 10.51
N GLY A 46 9.92 -0.69 11.32
CA GLY A 46 11.21 -1.16 10.85
C GLY A 46 12.04 -0.05 10.21
N GLU A 47 13.14 -0.43 9.64
CA GLU A 47 14.04 0.48 8.97
C GLU A 47 13.69 0.60 7.48
N TYR A 48 14.01 1.73 6.86
CA TYR A 48 13.94 1.83 5.40
C TYR A 48 14.96 0.89 4.80
N LYS A 49 14.49 -0.08 4.02
CA LYS A 49 15.36 -1.08 3.41
C LYS A 49 14.88 -1.38 2.00
N TYR A 50 15.77 -1.22 1.04
CA TYR A 50 15.43 -1.26 -0.38
C TYR A 50 16.12 -2.40 -1.13
N ALA A 51 16.79 -3.30 -0.42
CA ALA A 51 17.43 -4.47 -1.02
C ALA A 51 17.73 -5.51 0.05
N ASP A 52 18.01 -6.74 -0.39
CA ASP A 52 18.49 -7.83 0.48
C ASP A 52 17.59 -8.13 1.68
N TRP A 53 16.28 -8.15 1.44
CA TRP A 53 15.31 -8.41 2.50
C TRP A 53 15.41 -9.86 3.01
N SER A 54 15.50 -10.01 4.34
CA SER A 54 15.36 -11.29 5.01
C SER A 54 13.86 -11.59 5.25
N LYS A 55 13.54 -12.84 5.61
CA LYS A 55 12.17 -13.18 6.03
C LYS A 55 11.69 -12.31 7.17
N LYS A 56 12.55 -12.04 8.14
CA LYS A 56 12.23 -11.21 9.31
C LYS A 56 11.87 -9.78 8.91
N ASP A 57 12.56 -9.23 7.92
CA ASP A 57 12.30 -7.87 7.45
C ASP A 57 10.85 -7.69 6.99
N LEU A 58 10.27 -8.73 6.40
CA LEU A 58 8.93 -8.67 5.82
C LEU A 58 7.80 -8.67 6.86
N TYR A 59 8.14 -8.74 8.14
CA TYR A 59 7.20 -8.55 9.24
C TYR A 59 7.17 -7.10 9.75
N SER A 60 7.93 -6.21 9.12
CA SER A 60 7.92 -4.77 9.41
C SER A 60 7.44 -3.99 8.20
N PHE A 61 6.76 -2.87 8.45
CA PHE A 61 6.06 -2.13 7.39
C PHE A 61 6.99 -1.57 6.31
N ARG A 62 8.01 -0.81 6.72
CA ARG A 62 8.90 -0.14 5.75
C ARG A 62 9.63 -1.11 4.82
N PRO A 63 10.28 -2.16 5.36
CA PRO A 63 10.91 -3.14 4.48
C PRO A 63 9.91 -3.86 3.59
N ALA A 64 8.74 -4.25 4.13
CA ALA A 64 7.72 -4.96 3.37
C ALA A 64 7.14 -4.12 2.25
N MET A 65 6.87 -2.84 2.50
CA MET A 65 6.35 -1.94 1.46
C MET A 65 7.39 -1.74 0.35
N ALA A 66 8.65 -1.54 0.72
CA ALA A 66 9.73 -1.42 -0.26
C ALA A 66 9.86 -2.69 -1.11
N TYR A 67 9.84 -3.84 -0.47
CA TYR A 67 9.87 -5.15 -1.16
C TYR A 67 8.68 -5.31 -2.11
N MET A 68 7.48 -4.91 -1.67
CA MET A 68 6.27 -4.98 -2.49
C MET A 68 6.42 -4.15 -3.76
N LEU A 69 6.79 -2.88 -3.64
CA LEU A 69 6.92 -2.00 -4.81
C LEU A 69 8.04 -2.45 -5.73
N ASP A 70 9.19 -2.83 -5.18
CA ASP A 70 10.32 -3.34 -5.95
C ASP A 70 9.91 -4.57 -6.77
N THR A 71 9.26 -5.53 -6.11
CA THR A 71 8.81 -6.76 -6.75
C THR A 71 7.75 -6.50 -7.82
N MET A 72 6.78 -5.62 -7.53
CA MET A 72 5.70 -5.34 -8.48
C MET A 72 6.20 -4.62 -9.72
N ILE A 73 7.14 -3.72 -9.58
CA ILE A 73 7.75 -3.02 -10.73
C ILE A 73 8.40 -4.03 -11.69
N ASP A 74 9.10 -5.01 -11.14
CA ASP A 74 9.75 -6.04 -11.96
C ASP A 74 8.77 -7.07 -12.50
N TYR A 75 7.79 -7.47 -11.69
CA TYR A 75 6.84 -8.52 -12.06
C TYR A 75 5.79 -8.06 -13.08
N TYR A 76 5.42 -6.76 -13.04
CA TYR A 76 4.45 -6.16 -13.95
C TYR A 76 5.12 -5.06 -14.79
N PRO A 77 6.00 -5.42 -15.73
CA PRO A 77 6.67 -4.41 -16.54
C PRO A 77 5.66 -3.65 -17.42
N ASN A 78 5.87 -2.36 -17.57
CA ASN A 78 5.01 -1.45 -18.35
C ASN A 78 3.62 -1.23 -17.75
N VAL A 79 3.39 -1.59 -16.51
CA VAL A 79 2.14 -1.34 -15.80
C VAL A 79 2.28 -0.07 -14.98
N GLU A 80 1.27 0.80 -15.02
CA GLU A 80 1.20 1.98 -14.15
C GLU A 80 0.78 1.55 -12.76
N ILE A 81 1.51 1.99 -11.75
CA ILE A 81 1.22 1.67 -10.34
C ILE A 81 0.99 2.97 -9.58
N TYR A 82 -0.10 3.03 -8.84
CA TYR A 82 -0.48 4.15 -7.99
C TYR A 82 -0.76 3.64 -6.58
N PHE A 83 -0.29 4.38 -5.58
CA PHE A 83 -0.62 4.07 -4.19
C PHE A 83 -1.69 5.05 -3.69
N LEU A 84 -2.78 4.51 -3.15
CA LEU A 84 -3.84 5.30 -2.54
C LEU A 84 -3.59 5.36 -1.04
N LEU A 85 -3.29 6.55 -0.53
CA LEU A 85 -3.00 6.75 0.89
C LEU A 85 -4.24 7.28 1.59
N ASN A 86 -4.76 6.49 2.54
CA ASN A 86 -5.92 6.87 3.33
C ASN A 86 -5.59 8.08 4.21
N ASP A 87 -6.60 8.90 4.51
CA ASP A 87 -6.47 9.98 5.47
C ASP A 87 -6.59 9.46 6.91
N GLY A 88 -6.18 10.25 7.87
CA GLY A 88 -6.32 9.92 9.29
C GLY A 88 -5.35 8.88 9.83
N LEU A 89 -4.36 8.47 9.07
CA LEU A 89 -3.28 7.60 9.56
C LEU A 89 -2.24 8.43 10.32
N GLY A 90 -1.53 7.79 11.25
CA GLY A 90 -0.49 8.46 12.01
C GLY A 90 0.63 9.02 11.15
N ASN A 91 1.33 10.04 11.65
CA ASN A 91 2.37 10.73 10.89
C ASN A 91 3.50 9.83 10.44
N GLU A 92 3.93 8.91 11.28
CA GLU A 92 5.09 8.05 10.97
C GLU A 92 4.82 7.13 9.79
N ILE A 93 3.65 6.48 9.77
CA ILE A 93 3.31 5.58 8.67
C ILE A 93 3.02 6.38 7.39
N THR A 94 2.38 7.53 7.52
CA THR A 94 2.10 8.43 6.40
C THR A 94 3.41 8.88 5.73
N GLU A 95 4.38 9.33 6.51
CA GLU A 95 5.70 9.70 5.98
C GLU A 95 6.44 8.51 5.39
N SER A 96 6.28 7.32 5.99
CA SER A 96 6.88 6.10 5.43
C SER A 96 6.36 5.81 4.03
N VAL A 97 5.05 5.91 3.83
CA VAL A 97 4.43 5.71 2.52
C VAL A 97 4.95 6.72 1.50
N ARG A 98 4.97 8.00 1.87
CA ARG A 98 5.47 9.06 0.98
C ARG A 98 6.93 8.83 0.58
N THR A 99 7.77 8.50 1.56
CA THR A 99 9.20 8.29 1.35
C THR A 99 9.47 7.12 0.42
N ILE A 100 8.78 6.00 0.64
CA ILE A 100 8.99 4.78 -0.14
C ILE A 100 8.43 4.94 -1.56
N CYS A 101 7.25 5.53 -1.69
CA CYS A 101 6.69 5.83 -3.02
C CYS A 101 7.63 6.75 -3.81
N LYS A 102 8.19 7.77 -3.18
CA LYS A 102 9.14 8.67 -3.83
C LYS A 102 10.41 7.94 -4.27
N HIS A 103 10.92 7.04 -3.45
CA HIS A 103 12.10 6.24 -3.78
C HIS A 103 11.89 5.46 -5.09
N TYR A 104 10.72 4.85 -5.25
CA TYR A 104 10.39 4.06 -6.43
C TYR A 104 9.71 4.87 -7.55
N GLN A 105 9.56 6.17 -7.38
CA GLN A 105 8.87 7.05 -8.35
C GLN A 105 7.45 6.56 -8.64
N ILE A 106 6.78 6.05 -7.61
CA ILE A 106 5.37 5.66 -7.65
C ILE A 106 4.53 6.84 -7.18
N ASP A 107 3.49 7.17 -7.96
CA ASP A 107 2.57 8.23 -7.59
C ASP A 107 1.77 7.83 -6.36
N CYS A 108 1.77 8.69 -5.35
CA CYS A 108 0.99 8.51 -4.14
C CYS A 108 -0.18 9.49 -4.17
N ILE A 109 -1.40 8.94 -4.27
CA ILE A 109 -2.62 9.74 -4.26
C ILE A 109 -3.08 9.84 -2.81
N GLU A 110 -2.90 11.02 -2.22
CA GLU A 110 -3.29 11.26 -0.83
C GLU A 110 -4.77 11.63 -0.77
N LEU A 111 -5.56 10.71 -0.26
CA LEU A 111 -7.00 10.87 -0.12
C LEU A 111 -7.30 11.81 1.06
N LYS A 112 -8.38 12.59 0.95
CA LYS A 112 -8.72 13.61 1.94
C LYS A 112 -10.20 13.61 2.25
N GLY A 113 -10.52 13.83 3.53
CA GLY A 113 -11.89 14.06 3.97
C GLY A 113 -12.84 12.89 3.69
N LEU A 114 -12.34 11.65 3.79
CA LEU A 114 -13.16 10.48 3.51
C LEU A 114 -14.20 10.24 4.61
N ASP A 115 -15.44 10.00 4.20
CA ASP A 115 -16.48 9.54 5.10
C ASP A 115 -16.19 8.08 5.50
N LYS A 116 -16.28 7.80 6.79
CA LYS A 116 -15.87 6.49 7.32
C LYS A 116 -16.96 5.90 8.21
N MET A 117 -17.00 4.57 8.20
CA MET A 117 -17.80 3.78 9.11
C MET A 117 -16.89 2.76 9.78
N SER A 118 -16.80 2.80 11.10
CA SER A 118 -15.90 1.92 11.87
C SER A 118 -14.45 1.96 11.40
N GLY A 119 -13.97 3.17 11.04
CA GLY A 119 -12.58 3.38 10.60
C GLY A 119 -12.29 3.05 9.15
N HIS A 120 -13.23 2.44 8.44
CA HIS A 120 -13.11 2.14 7.02
C HIS A 120 -13.98 3.08 6.19
N PRO A 121 -13.63 3.31 4.92
CA PRO A 121 -14.50 4.13 4.07
C PRO A 121 -15.91 3.57 4.00
N SER A 122 -16.91 4.43 4.22
CA SER A 122 -18.32 4.10 4.00
C SER A 122 -18.61 4.02 2.50
N VAL A 123 -19.87 3.72 2.14
CA VAL A 123 -20.30 3.78 0.72
C VAL A 123 -20.03 5.18 0.16
N LYS A 124 -20.37 6.22 0.93
CA LYS A 124 -20.05 7.61 0.56
C LYS A 124 -18.54 7.82 0.44
N GLY A 125 -17.77 7.28 1.37
CA GLY A 125 -16.30 7.36 1.34
C GLY A 125 -15.72 6.68 0.12
N MET A 126 -16.24 5.53 -0.28
CA MET A 126 -15.80 4.83 -1.51
C MET A 126 -16.04 5.69 -2.75
N LYS A 127 -17.17 6.38 -2.81
CA LYS A 127 -17.46 7.30 -3.90
C LYS A 127 -16.48 8.47 -3.90
N GLN A 128 -16.16 9.01 -2.73
CA GLN A 128 -15.18 10.08 -2.58
C GLN A 128 -13.78 9.64 -3.05
N ILE A 129 -13.39 8.39 -2.75
CA ILE A 129 -12.13 7.82 -3.26
C ILE A 129 -12.14 7.79 -4.78
N SER A 130 -13.20 7.26 -5.38
CA SER A 130 -13.33 7.19 -6.83
C SER A 130 -13.22 8.58 -7.48
N GLU A 131 -13.89 9.58 -6.92
CA GLU A 131 -13.85 10.95 -7.42
C GLU A 131 -12.44 11.56 -7.32
N GLN A 132 -11.75 11.34 -6.20
CA GLN A 132 -10.40 11.86 -6.00
C GLN A 132 -9.39 11.17 -6.91
N VAL A 133 -9.52 9.87 -7.12
CA VAL A 133 -8.66 9.13 -8.05
C VAL A 133 -8.89 9.61 -9.47
N LYS A 134 -10.14 9.77 -9.89
CA LYS A 134 -10.48 10.29 -11.23
C LYS A 134 -9.90 11.69 -11.44
N ALA A 135 -10.03 12.57 -10.45
CA ALA A 135 -9.50 13.92 -10.52
C ALA A 135 -7.96 13.92 -10.65
N TYR A 136 -7.31 13.07 -9.88
CA TYR A 136 -5.85 12.91 -9.96
C TYR A 136 -5.42 12.42 -11.35
N MET A 137 -6.09 11.38 -11.86
CA MET A 137 -5.75 10.79 -13.15
C MET A 137 -6.00 11.75 -14.31
N ALA A 138 -7.00 12.63 -14.20
CA ALA A 138 -7.26 13.64 -15.23
C ALA A 138 -6.11 14.63 -15.35
N VAL A 139 -5.37 14.90 -14.27
CA VAL A 139 -4.25 15.85 -14.25
C VAL A 139 -2.90 15.16 -14.50
N HIS A 140 -2.69 13.99 -13.89
CA HIS A 140 -1.39 13.31 -13.84
C HIS A 140 -1.36 11.99 -14.63
N GLY A 141 -2.50 11.46 -15.03
CA GLY A 141 -2.58 10.21 -15.80
C GLY A 141 -1.97 10.35 -17.18
N LYS A 142 -1.49 9.23 -17.69
CA LYS A 142 -0.87 9.15 -19.03
C LYS A 142 -1.88 8.69 -20.07
#